data_209e0266b59fc0a2f7e0440212a91294
#
_entry.id   209e0266b59fc0a2f7e0440212a91294
#
_cell.length_a   1.000
_cell.length_b   1.000
_cell.length_c   1.000
_cell.angle_alpha   90.00
_cell.angle_beta   90.00
_cell.angle_gamma   90.00
#
_symmetry.space_group_name_H-M   'P 1'
#
loop_
_entity.id
_entity.type
_entity.pdbx_description
1 polymer ?
#
loop_
_entity_poly.entity_id
_entity_poly.type
_entity_poly.pdbx_seq_one_letter_code
_entity_poly.pdbx_strand_id
1 'polypeptide(L)'
;MKKRFAHLWRSVKLPLLAFTLAILSGGLLIAFSDPKVIALWRTPVKALNEAFLVAGKAYVALFQGSIFDANLTRKTFVNGFYPLSETFTVAAPLILAALSVTLAFRAGLFNIGAQGQFIFGAIGASYVGFHFSLPPVDRKSTRLNSSHIP
;
A
#
# COMPACT_ATOMS: atom_id res chain seq x y z
N MET A 1 -27.18 19.51 -15.87
CA MET A 1 -26.43 18.27 -15.70
C MET A 1 -25.13 18.23 -16.54
N LYS A 2 -25.11 18.56 -17.80
CA LYS A 2 -23.92 18.52 -18.70
C LYS A 2 -22.70 19.31 -18.20
N LYS A 3 -22.89 20.51 -17.63
CA LYS A 3 -21.77 21.35 -17.13
C LYS A 3 -21.08 20.77 -15.87
N ARG A 4 -21.82 20.13 -14.96
CA ARG A 4 -21.26 19.45 -13.77
C ARG A 4 -20.46 18.21 -14.18
N PHE A 5 -20.94 17.46 -15.16
CA PHE A 5 -20.24 16.27 -15.67
C PHE A 5 -18.91 16.65 -16.35
N ALA A 6 -18.91 17.73 -17.14
CA ALA A 6 -17.68 18.24 -17.77
C ALA A 6 -16.62 18.70 -16.77
N HIS A 7 -17.04 19.31 -15.65
CA HIS A 7 -16.14 19.73 -14.60
C HIS A 7 -15.54 18.54 -13.83
N LEU A 8 -16.37 17.56 -13.47
CA LEU A 8 -15.93 16.30 -12.86
C LEU A 8 -14.96 15.54 -13.78
N TRP A 9 -15.28 15.47 -15.07
CA TRP A 9 -14.42 14.82 -16.05
C TRP A 9 -13.05 15.48 -16.20
N ARG A 10 -12.97 16.82 -16.13
CA ARG A 10 -11.71 17.56 -16.11
C ARG A 10 -10.88 17.26 -14.86
N SER A 11 -11.51 17.19 -13.70
CA SER A 11 -10.82 16.91 -12.43
C SER A 11 -10.31 15.46 -12.33
N VAL A 12 -10.97 14.52 -12.99
CA VAL A 12 -10.61 13.08 -12.93
C VAL A 12 -9.60 12.71 -14.02
N LYS A 13 -9.55 13.45 -15.13
CA LYS A 13 -8.61 13.14 -16.24
C LYS A 13 -7.14 13.10 -15.83
N LEU A 14 -6.68 14.10 -15.10
CA LEU A 14 -5.27 14.21 -14.67
C LEU A 14 -4.87 13.06 -13.75
N PRO A 15 -5.61 12.75 -12.66
CA PRO A 15 -5.32 11.58 -11.82
C PRO A 15 -5.37 10.26 -12.59
N LEU A 16 -6.36 10.07 -13.48
CA LEU A 16 -6.47 8.86 -14.30
C LEU A 16 -5.26 8.71 -15.24
N LEU A 17 -4.86 9.77 -15.90
CA LEU A 17 -3.71 9.77 -16.80
C LEU A 17 -2.42 9.49 -16.03
N ALA A 18 -2.23 10.10 -14.86
CA ALA A 18 -1.09 9.85 -14.00
C ALA A 18 -1.05 8.38 -13.53
N PHE A 19 -2.20 7.83 -13.13
CA PHE A 19 -2.32 6.43 -12.72
C PHE A 19 -2.01 5.46 -13.87
N THR A 20 -2.53 5.73 -15.07
CA THR A 20 -2.25 4.93 -16.25
C THR A 20 -0.77 4.97 -16.62
N LEU A 21 -0.16 6.16 -16.60
CA LEU A 21 1.28 6.30 -16.86
C LEU A 21 2.11 5.58 -15.80
N ALA A 22 1.71 5.62 -14.52
CA ALA A 22 2.40 4.92 -13.44
C ALA A 22 2.36 3.38 -13.65
N ILE A 23 1.20 2.84 -14.04
CA ILE A 23 1.07 1.41 -14.37
C ILE A 23 1.94 1.04 -15.57
N LEU A 24 1.90 1.84 -16.64
CA LEU A 24 2.70 1.56 -17.83
C LEU A 24 4.20 1.63 -17.54
N SER A 25 4.66 2.68 -16.87
CA SER A 25 6.08 2.83 -16.51
C SER A 25 6.55 1.77 -15.52
N GLY A 26 5.72 1.43 -14.52
CA GLY A 26 5.99 0.36 -13.57
C GLY A 26 6.09 -1.00 -14.26
N GLY A 27 5.16 -1.34 -15.14
CA GLY A 27 5.17 -2.56 -15.94
C GLY A 27 6.40 -2.66 -16.83
N LEU A 28 6.79 -1.55 -17.43
CA LEU A 28 7.98 -1.45 -18.27
C LEU A 28 9.26 -1.68 -17.45
N LEU A 29 9.38 -1.05 -16.29
CA LEU A 29 10.50 -1.26 -15.38
C LEU A 29 10.62 -2.72 -14.92
N ILE A 30 9.50 -3.34 -14.54
CA ILE A 30 9.46 -4.75 -14.15
C ILE A 30 9.92 -5.64 -15.30
N ALA A 31 9.39 -5.39 -16.50
CA ALA A 31 9.75 -6.15 -17.69
C ALA A 31 11.24 -6.06 -18.03
N PHE A 32 11.83 -4.87 -17.99
CA PHE A 32 13.26 -4.67 -18.27
C PHE A 32 14.19 -5.14 -17.15
N SER A 33 13.68 -5.32 -15.94
CA SER A 33 14.46 -5.82 -14.79
C SER A 33 14.46 -7.34 -14.69
N ASP A 34 13.58 -8.05 -15.42
CA ASP A 34 13.48 -9.51 -15.32
C ASP A 34 14.57 -10.20 -16.15
N PRO A 35 15.39 -11.10 -15.54
CA PRO A 35 16.44 -11.82 -16.22
C PRO A 35 15.97 -12.66 -17.40
N LYS A 36 14.75 -13.17 -17.39
CA LYS A 36 14.18 -13.98 -18.47
C LYS A 36 13.92 -13.14 -19.71
N VAL A 37 13.42 -11.92 -19.52
CA VAL A 37 13.19 -10.98 -20.62
C VAL A 37 14.54 -10.56 -21.23
N ILE A 38 15.52 -10.27 -20.39
CA ILE A 38 16.87 -9.90 -20.81
C ILE A 38 17.53 -11.03 -21.61
N ALA A 39 17.38 -12.27 -21.18
CA ALA A 39 17.94 -13.43 -21.89
C ALA A 39 17.34 -13.64 -23.30
N LEU A 40 16.10 -13.19 -23.50
CA LEU A 40 15.36 -13.32 -24.77
C LEU A 40 15.56 -12.11 -25.70
N TRP A 41 16.43 -11.17 -25.39
CA TRP A 41 16.64 -9.94 -26.18
C TRP A 41 16.98 -10.21 -27.66
N ARG A 42 17.59 -11.37 -27.97
CA ARG A 42 17.86 -11.77 -29.35
C ARG A 42 16.63 -12.18 -30.16
N THR A 43 15.51 -12.43 -29.50
CA THR A 43 14.23 -12.80 -30.13
C THR A 43 13.14 -11.82 -29.67
N PRO A 44 13.00 -10.65 -30.33
CA PRO A 44 12.19 -9.53 -29.83
C PRO A 44 10.73 -9.89 -29.61
N VAL A 45 10.14 -10.74 -30.45
CA VAL A 45 8.75 -11.17 -30.29
C VAL A 45 8.55 -12.02 -29.04
N LYS A 46 9.49 -12.93 -28.73
CA LYS A 46 9.44 -13.75 -27.50
C LYS A 46 9.73 -12.91 -26.27
N ALA A 47 10.69 -12.00 -26.35
CA ALA A 47 11.00 -11.06 -25.27
C ALA A 47 9.79 -10.18 -24.92
N LEU A 48 9.08 -9.68 -25.92
CA LEU A 48 7.87 -8.87 -25.70
C LEU A 48 6.74 -9.66 -25.04
N ASN A 49 6.51 -10.89 -25.49
CA ASN A 49 5.47 -11.75 -24.89
C ASN A 49 5.82 -12.10 -23.44
N GLU A 50 7.09 -12.43 -23.15
CA GLU A 50 7.54 -12.70 -21.78
C GLU A 50 7.45 -11.44 -20.90
N ALA A 51 7.79 -10.27 -21.43
CA ALA A 51 7.65 -8.99 -20.75
C ALA A 51 6.21 -8.72 -20.28
N PHE A 52 5.23 -8.95 -21.15
CA PHE A 52 3.81 -8.82 -20.79
C PHE A 52 3.39 -9.84 -19.72
N LEU A 53 3.85 -11.08 -19.82
CA LEU A 53 3.54 -12.12 -18.84
C LEU A 53 4.16 -11.82 -17.48
N VAL A 54 5.40 -11.37 -17.43
CA VAL A 54 6.10 -11.02 -16.18
C VAL A 54 5.44 -9.81 -15.52
N ALA A 55 5.18 -8.74 -16.27
CA ALA A 55 4.50 -7.56 -15.76
C ALA A 55 3.08 -7.90 -15.28
N GLY A 56 2.33 -8.69 -16.03
CA GLY A 56 0.99 -9.13 -15.64
C GLY A 56 1.00 -9.95 -14.36
N LYS A 57 1.91 -10.91 -14.22
CA LYS A 57 2.08 -11.70 -12.99
C LYS A 57 2.44 -10.82 -11.79
N ALA A 58 3.30 -9.83 -11.98
CA ALA A 58 3.69 -8.90 -10.92
C ALA A 58 2.49 -8.07 -10.44
N TYR A 59 1.67 -7.54 -11.35
CA TYR A 59 0.46 -6.80 -10.97
C TYR A 59 -0.60 -7.68 -10.30
N VAL A 60 -0.76 -8.92 -10.76
CA VAL A 60 -1.63 -9.89 -10.09
C VAL A 60 -1.13 -10.18 -8.68
N ALA A 61 0.18 -10.38 -8.51
CA ALA A 61 0.79 -10.60 -7.20
C ALA A 61 0.62 -9.39 -6.26
N LEU A 62 0.76 -8.17 -6.78
CA LEU A 62 0.49 -6.95 -6.02
C LEU A 62 -0.98 -6.86 -5.57
N PHE A 63 -1.92 -7.19 -6.44
CA PHE A 63 -3.34 -7.21 -6.10
C PHE A 63 -3.66 -8.28 -5.06
N GLN A 64 -3.11 -9.48 -5.22
CA GLN A 64 -3.28 -10.57 -4.28
C GLN A 64 -2.66 -10.26 -2.92
N GLY A 65 -1.49 -9.65 -2.89
CA GLY A 65 -0.81 -9.27 -1.65
C GLY A 65 -1.43 -8.07 -0.93
N SER A 66 -2.25 -7.26 -1.60
CA SER A 66 -2.82 -6.03 -1.01
C SER A 66 -4.32 -6.09 -0.76
N ILE A 67 -5.08 -6.80 -1.56
CA ILE A 67 -6.56 -6.75 -1.51
C ILE A 67 -7.15 -8.14 -1.27
N PHE A 68 -6.90 -9.09 -2.17
CA PHE A 68 -7.57 -10.39 -2.13
C PHE A 68 -6.70 -11.48 -2.73
N ASP A 69 -6.42 -12.52 -1.92
CA ASP A 69 -5.70 -13.71 -2.37
C ASP A 69 -6.63 -14.92 -2.46
N ALA A 70 -6.89 -15.36 -3.68
CA ALA A 70 -7.71 -16.54 -3.95
C ALA A 70 -7.11 -17.85 -3.38
N ASN A 71 -5.80 -17.93 -3.18
CA ASN A 71 -5.15 -19.11 -2.63
C ASN A 71 -5.48 -19.30 -1.14
N LEU A 72 -5.75 -18.21 -0.41
CA LEU A 72 -6.11 -18.23 1.00
C LEU A 72 -7.58 -18.63 1.23
N THR A 73 -8.43 -18.62 0.20
CA THR A 73 -9.86 -18.98 0.30
C THR A 73 -10.10 -20.46 0.52
N ARG A 74 -9.06 -21.32 0.40
CA ARG A 74 -9.19 -22.78 0.54
C ARG A 74 -9.81 -23.24 1.86
N LYS A 75 -9.64 -22.48 2.95
CA LYS A 75 -10.22 -22.78 4.27
C LYS A 75 -11.56 -22.07 4.49
N THR A 76 -11.62 -20.80 4.17
CA THR A 76 -12.81 -19.94 4.34
C THR A 76 -12.70 -18.75 3.39
N PHE A 77 -13.81 -18.34 2.76
CA PHE A 77 -13.85 -17.18 1.86
C PHE A 77 -13.28 -15.90 2.51
N VAL A 78 -13.54 -15.73 3.81
CA VAL A 78 -13.05 -14.57 4.59
C VAL A 78 -11.51 -14.51 4.63
N ASN A 79 -10.82 -15.66 4.58
CA ASN A 79 -9.35 -15.68 4.59
C ASN A 79 -8.75 -15.05 3.32
N GLY A 80 -9.48 -15.03 2.22
CA GLY A 80 -9.05 -14.34 1.00
C GLY A 80 -8.87 -12.83 1.18
N PHE A 81 -9.55 -12.22 2.16
CA PHE A 81 -9.43 -10.80 2.50
C PHE A 81 -8.34 -10.48 3.54
N TYR A 82 -7.57 -11.47 3.97
CA TYR A 82 -6.47 -11.25 4.91
C TYR A 82 -5.48 -10.17 4.43
N PRO A 83 -5.05 -10.14 3.15
CA PRO A 83 -4.18 -9.09 2.64
C PRO A 83 -4.77 -7.68 2.78
N LEU A 84 -6.08 -7.54 2.62
CA LEU A 84 -6.76 -6.26 2.83
C LEU A 84 -6.67 -5.79 4.29
N SER A 85 -6.82 -6.71 5.24
CA SER A 85 -6.66 -6.41 6.68
C SER A 85 -5.24 -5.92 6.99
N GLU A 86 -4.22 -6.56 6.45
CA GLU A 86 -2.82 -6.13 6.57
C GLU A 86 -2.61 -4.75 5.95
N THR A 87 -3.16 -4.51 4.77
CA THR A 87 -3.11 -3.21 4.10
C THR A 87 -3.72 -2.10 4.97
N PHE A 88 -4.87 -2.33 5.59
CA PHE A 88 -5.48 -1.37 6.50
C PHE A 88 -4.65 -1.14 7.77
N THR A 89 -4.04 -2.18 8.31
CA THR A 89 -3.17 -2.07 9.48
C THR A 89 -1.98 -1.15 9.22
N VAL A 90 -1.36 -1.28 8.05
CA VAL A 90 -0.25 -0.40 7.65
C VAL A 90 -0.75 0.99 7.22
N ALA A 91 -1.90 1.08 6.58
CA ALA A 91 -2.46 2.36 6.10
C ALA A 91 -2.93 3.27 7.23
N ALA A 92 -3.46 2.72 8.33
CA ALA A 92 -4.00 3.52 9.43
C ALA A 92 -3.02 4.54 10.01
N PRO A 93 -1.80 4.19 10.42
CA PRO A 93 -0.83 5.17 10.91
C PRO A 93 -0.39 6.17 9.82
N LEU A 94 -0.32 5.74 8.55
CA LEU A 94 0.03 6.62 7.44
C LEU A 94 -1.06 7.67 7.17
N ILE A 95 -2.32 7.29 7.27
CA ILE A 95 -3.47 8.20 7.14
C ILE A 95 -3.44 9.26 8.26
N LEU A 96 -3.18 8.85 9.50
CA LEU A 96 -3.08 9.76 10.64
C LEU A 96 -1.90 10.73 10.46
N ALA A 97 -0.75 10.25 10.01
CA ALA A 97 0.40 11.09 9.71
C ALA A 97 0.09 12.09 8.58
N ALA A 98 -0.56 11.66 7.51
CA ALA A 98 -0.95 12.52 6.39
C ALA A 98 -1.98 13.59 6.82
N LEU A 99 -2.92 13.25 7.69
CA LEU A 99 -3.87 14.20 8.27
C LEU A 99 -3.16 15.26 9.11
N SER A 100 -2.20 14.86 9.95
CA SER A 100 -1.40 15.78 10.76
C SER A 100 -0.63 16.79 9.90
N VAL A 101 0.04 16.31 8.84
CA VAL A 101 0.75 17.16 7.88
C VAL A 101 -0.22 18.10 7.15
N THR A 102 -1.37 17.58 6.72
CA THR A 102 -2.39 18.38 6.01
C THR A 102 -2.92 19.51 6.90
N LEU A 103 -3.14 19.25 8.19
CA LEU A 103 -3.59 20.24 9.15
C LEU A 103 -2.53 21.34 9.34
N ALA A 104 -1.27 20.96 9.48
CA ALA A 104 -0.15 21.91 9.60
C ALA A 104 -0.07 22.82 8.37
N PHE A 105 -0.15 22.28 7.15
CA PHE A 105 -0.13 23.07 5.93
C PHE A 105 -1.33 24.03 5.82
N ARG A 106 -2.51 23.60 6.22
CA ARG A 106 -3.70 24.48 6.25
C ARG A 106 -3.57 25.61 7.27
N ALA A 107 -2.83 25.39 8.35
CA ALA A 107 -2.51 26.42 9.35
C ALA A 107 -1.35 27.35 8.91
N GLY A 108 -0.81 27.19 7.72
CA GLY A 108 0.33 27.96 7.22
C GLY A 108 1.69 27.54 7.81
N LEU A 109 1.75 26.41 8.50
CA LEU A 109 2.96 25.88 9.10
C LEU A 109 3.62 24.86 8.17
N PHE A 110 4.89 25.11 7.85
CA PHE A 110 5.71 24.14 7.11
C PHE A 110 6.21 23.04 8.07
N ASN A 111 5.62 21.86 8.01
CA ASN A 111 6.05 20.74 8.83
C ASN A 111 7.00 19.81 8.06
N ILE A 112 8.30 20.10 8.12
CA ILE A 112 9.36 19.26 7.54
C ILE A 112 9.70 18.08 8.47
N GLY A 113 9.28 18.13 9.75
CA GLY A 113 9.63 17.19 10.80
C GLY A 113 8.63 16.04 11.04
N ALA A 114 7.66 15.83 10.15
CA ALA A 114 6.59 14.84 10.36
C ALA A 114 7.10 13.42 10.65
N GLN A 115 8.17 12.99 9.99
CA GLN A 115 8.80 11.69 10.22
C GLN A 115 9.41 11.58 11.63
N GLY A 116 10.12 12.62 12.08
CA GLY A 116 10.68 12.69 13.43
C GLY A 116 9.57 12.64 14.51
N GLN A 117 8.51 13.41 14.32
CA GLN A 117 7.36 13.43 15.22
C GLN A 117 6.68 12.05 15.31
N PHE A 118 6.58 11.34 14.18
CA PHE A 118 6.06 9.97 14.16
C PHE A 118 6.93 9.00 14.97
N ILE A 119 8.25 9.08 14.83
CA ILE A 119 9.21 8.24 15.59
C ILE A 119 9.12 8.55 17.07
N PHE A 120 9.14 9.83 17.46
CA PHE A 120 8.99 10.23 18.86
C PHE A 120 7.65 9.79 19.46
N GLY A 121 6.57 9.89 18.69
CA GLY A 121 5.25 9.40 19.09
C GLY A 121 5.24 7.89 19.31
N ALA A 122 5.89 7.12 18.45
CA ALA A 122 6.02 5.66 18.59
C ALA A 122 6.83 5.27 19.84
N ILE A 123 7.96 5.96 20.09
CA ILE A 123 8.77 5.76 21.29
C ILE A 123 7.96 6.09 22.55
N GLY A 124 7.25 7.21 22.57
CA GLY A 124 6.40 7.62 23.69
C GLY A 124 5.27 6.62 23.96
N ALA A 125 4.59 6.16 22.91
CA ALA A 125 3.54 5.15 23.02
C ALA A 125 4.08 3.82 23.56
N SER A 126 5.24 3.38 23.07
CA SER A 126 5.91 2.17 23.58
C SER A 126 6.30 2.32 25.05
N TYR A 127 6.87 3.46 25.45
CA TYR A 127 7.23 3.72 26.83
C TYR A 127 6.02 3.66 27.77
N VAL A 128 4.91 4.31 27.38
CA VAL A 128 3.67 4.27 28.15
C VAL A 128 3.11 2.85 28.23
N GLY A 129 3.10 2.13 27.09
CA GLY A 129 2.58 0.76 27.00
C GLY A 129 3.35 -0.24 27.86
N PHE A 130 4.68 -0.04 28.07
CA PHE A 130 5.51 -0.91 28.90
C PHE A 130 5.52 -0.52 30.37
N HIS A 131 5.45 0.78 30.69
CA HIS A 131 5.59 1.27 32.07
C HIS A 131 4.27 1.38 32.83
N PHE A 132 3.17 1.61 32.13
CA PHE A 132 1.88 1.77 32.76
C PHE A 132 0.97 0.56 32.52
N SER A 133 0.37 0.03 33.58
CA SER A 133 -0.66 -1.01 33.47
C SER A 133 -1.96 -0.37 32.96
N LEU A 134 -2.14 -0.35 31.64
CA LEU A 134 -3.34 0.15 30.98
C LEU A 134 -4.55 -0.77 31.21
N PRO A 135 -5.79 -0.23 31.13
CA PRO A 135 -7.03 -1.00 31.32
C PRO A 135 -7.10 -2.24 30.42
N PRO A 136 -7.93 -3.26 30.78
CA PRO A 136 -7.95 -4.58 30.11
C PRO A 136 -8.25 -4.57 28.61
N VAL A 137 -8.84 -3.49 28.09
CA VAL A 137 -9.15 -3.33 26.66
C VAL A 137 -7.88 -3.28 25.82
N ASP A 138 -6.83 -2.65 26.33
CA ASP A 138 -5.57 -2.47 25.62
C ASP A 138 -4.64 -3.70 25.78
N ARG A 139 -4.80 -4.49 26.85
CA ARG A 139 -4.05 -5.73 27.07
C ARG A 139 -4.42 -6.84 26.06
N LYS A 140 -5.62 -6.82 25.50
CA LYS A 140 -6.04 -7.84 24.51
C LYS A 140 -5.30 -7.68 23.19
N SER A 141 -5.02 -6.47 22.74
CA SER A 141 -4.26 -6.22 21.50
C SER A 141 -2.80 -6.65 21.65
N THR A 142 -2.19 -6.45 22.82
CA THR A 142 -0.79 -6.82 23.08
C THR A 142 -0.63 -8.33 23.29
N ARG A 143 -1.61 -9.03 23.89
CA ARG A 143 -1.58 -10.48 24.12
C ARG A 143 -1.76 -11.30 22.84
N LEU A 144 -2.53 -10.81 21.87
CA LEU A 144 -2.73 -11.48 20.60
C LEU A 144 -1.44 -11.52 19.76
N ASN A 145 -0.51 -10.61 20.00
CA ASN A 145 0.77 -10.57 19.29
C ASN A 145 1.86 -11.45 19.93
N SER A 146 1.73 -11.81 21.20
CA SER A 146 2.71 -12.66 21.90
C SER A 146 2.41 -14.16 21.86
N SER A 147 1.22 -14.57 21.40
CA SER A 147 0.84 -15.99 21.31
C SER A 147 1.29 -16.68 20.02
N HIS A 148 2.00 -15.99 19.13
CA HIS A 148 2.54 -16.52 17.88
C HIS A 148 4.07 -16.63 17.84
N ILE A 149 4.74 -16.48 18.96
CA ILE A 149 6.18 -16.78 19.05
C ILE A 149 6.29 -18.20 19.60
N PRO A 150 6.80 -19.18 18.80
CA PRO A 150 7.03 -20.55 19.25
C PRO A 150 8.15 -20.64 20.30
#